data_75325b2b7dccce575496fbf93cb9eed0
#
_entry.id   75325b2b7dccce575496fbf93cb9eed0
#
_cell.length_a   1.000
_cell.length_b   1.000
_cell.length_c   1.000
_cell.angle_alpha   90.00
_cell.angle_beta   90.00
_cell.angle_gamma   90.00
#
_symmetry.space_group_name_H-M   'P 1'
#
loop_
_entity.id
_entity.type
_entity.pdbx_description
1 polymer ?
#
loop_
_entity_poly.entity_id
_entity_poly.type
_entity_poly.pdbx_seq_one_letter_code
_entity_poly.pdbx_strand_id
1 'polypeptide(L)'
;MCAAPYLRAPALQASLDGEKCESDEELVRKGTAAHFEKLKKLALEMCEKSGRKVPFVAMAHLYAAGAEASENPEAEYNIVGTLENVGATVFPPEFDYVALGHIHRPQKIGGEDRIRYSGSPLPMGFDEANREGSVLLVDFEEGKAPKIRPVGVPVFQKLLTISGDSLDGIREQIAARDKEYPGAWVRVKYTGSGSVGSLPQNLAGDFEGTTLSLLQAKYEGKASGFRPLDDDGKDLSDFTPEMIFSRRLNESDLGNVSGKEEVAELKTRVEKAFLEILKQVQEGVAE
;
A
#
# COMPACT_ATOMS: atom_id res chain seq x y z
N MET A 1 -30.29 -1.40 5.21
CA MET A 1 -28.85 -1.21 4.94
C MET A 1 -28.62 -1.40 3.46
N CYS A 2 -27.93 -0.46 2.80
CA CYS A 2 -27.57 -0.46 1.40
C CYS A 2 -26.06 -0.69 1.29
N ALA A 3 -25.63 -1.77 0.65
CA ALA A 3 -24.22 -2.10 0.51
C ALA A 3 -23.79 -1.98 -0.95
N ALA A 4 -22.87 -1.08 -1.25
CA ALA A 4 -22.24 -0.94 -2.54
C ALA A 4 -20.80 -1.49 -2.46
N PRO A 5 -20.43 -2.48 -3.29
CA PRO A 5 -19.04 -2.92 -3.40
C PRO A 5 -18.19 -1.83 -4.09
N TYR A 6 -16.93 -2.11 -4.31
CA TYR A 6 -16.10 -1.25 -5.16
C TYR A 6 -16.72 -1.13 -6.56
N LEU A 7 -17.10 0.10 -6.92
CA LEU A 7 -17.80 0.38 -8.19
C LEU A 7 -16.76 0.64 -9.29
N ARG A 8 -16.69 -0.29 -10.25
CA ARG A 8 -15.86 -0.12 -11.45
C ARG A 8 -16.58 0.75 -12.50
N ALA A 9 -15.84 1.33 -13.44
CA ALA A 9 -16.37 2.19 -14.49
C ALA A 9 -17.65 1.68 -15.19
N PRO A 10 -17.78 0.39 -15.57
CA PRO A 10 -19.03 -0.10 -16.17
C PRO A 10 -20.25 0.00 -15.25
N ALA A 11 -20.07 -0.23 -13.93
CA ALA A 11 -21.17 -0.11 -12.97
C ALA A 11 -21.56 1.35 -12.72
N LEU A 12 -20.58 2.25 -12.70
CA LEU A 12 -20.80 3.70 -12.63
C LEU A 12 -21.54 4.19 -13.87
N GLN A 13 -21.11 3.78 -15.06
CA GLN A 13 -21.78 4.14 -16.32
C GLN A 13 -23.20 3.61 -16.39
N ALA A 14 -23.45 2.38 -15.94
CA ALA A 14 -24.80 1.80 -15.87
C ALA A 14 -25.71 2.57 -14.88
N SER A 15 -25.13 3.24 -13.88
CA SER A 15 -25.90 4.03 -12.93
C SER A 15 -26.40 5.37 -13.51
N LEU A 16 -25.80 5.83 -14.59
CA LEU A 16 -26.14 7.10 -15.27
C LEU A 16 -27.25 7.00 -16.32
N ASP A 17 -27.85 5.81 -16.51
CA ASP A 17 -28.99 5.59 -17.44
C ASP A 17 -28.72 6.09 -18.88
N GLY A 18 -27.47 6.02 -19.35
CA GLY A 18 -27.05 6.42 -20.68
C GLY A 18 -26.48 7.84 -20.79
N GLU A 19 -26.44 8.62 -19.72
CA GLU A 19 -25.73 9.90 -19.70
C GLU A 19 -24.20 9.62 -19.93
N LYS A 20 -23.59 10.44 -20.80
CA LYS A 20 -22.16 10.36 -21.09
C LYS A 20 -21.40 11.36 -20.22
N CYS A 21 -20.28 10.95 -19.72
CA CYS A 21 -19.32 11.83 -19.02
C CYS A 21 -18.17 12.21 -19.96
N GLU A 22 -17.64 13.40 -19.76
CA GLU A 22 -16.54 13.92 -20.56
C GLU A 22 -15.17 13.44 -20.05
N SER A 23 -15.11 12.99 -18.77
CA SER A 23 -13.90 12.49 -18.13
C SER A 23 -14.20 11.34 -17.16
N ASP A 24 -13.16 10.56 -16.84
CA ASP A 24 -13.24 9.50 -15.84
C ASP A 24 -13.57 10.05 -14.44
N GLU A 25 -13.06 11.24 -14.10
CA GLU A 25 -13.35 11.91 -12.86
C GLU A 25 -14.83 12.27 -12.74
N GLU A 26 -15.39 12.81 -13.80
CA GLU A 26 -16.82 13.12 -13.87
C GLU A 26 -17.69 11.85 -13.77
N LEU A 27 -17.28 10.78 -14.47
CA LEU A 27 -17.94 9.47 -14.41
C LEU A 27 -17.99 8.95 -12.98
N VAL A 28 -16.87 9.01 -12.26
CA VAL A 28 -16.80 8.53 -10.88
C VAL A 28 -17.70 9.36 -9.98
N ARG A 29 -17.63 10.66 -10.04
CA ARG A 29 -18.44 11.55 -9.21
C ARG A 29 -19.92 11.40 -9.50
N LYS A 30 -20.33 11.55 -10.75
CA LYS A 30 -21.75 11.45 -11.17
C LYS A 30 -22.29 10.03 -11.04
N GLY A 31 -21.53 9.03 -11.47
CA GLY A 31 -21.93 7.63 -11.40
C GLY A 31 -22.12 7.14 -9.97
N THR A 32 -21.22 7.55 -9.05
CA THR A 32 -21.37 7.23 -7.63
C THR A 32 -22.62 7.89 -7.04
N ALA A 33 -22.84 9.19 -7.30
CA ALA A 33 -24.02 9.89 -6.83
C ALA A 33 -25.30 9.25 -7.34
N ALA A 34 -25.39 8.96 -8.65
CA ALA A 34 -26.53 8.29 -9.27
C ALA A 34 -26.78 6.89 -8.69
N HIS A 35 -25.70 6.15 -8.41
CA HIS A 35 -25.79 4.84 -7.77
C HIS A 35 -26.43 4.90 -6.38
N PHE A 36 -25.96 5.81 -5.53
CA PHE A 36 -26.52 5.97 -4.18
C PHE A 36 -27.93 6.55 -4.19
N GLU A 37 -28.28 7.40 -5.15
CA GLU A 37 -29.66 7.84 -5.36
C GLU A 37 -30.59 6.66 -5.69
N LYS A 38 -30.17 5.74 -6.56
CA LYS A 38 -30.93 4.52 -6.87
C LYS A 38 -31.08 3.63 -5.64
N LEU A 39 -30.02 3.42 -4.88
CA LEU A 39 -30.06 2.64 -3.64
C LEU A 39 -31.02 3.25 -2.61
N LYS A 40 -30.99 4.59 -2.46
CA LYS A 40 -31.93 5.31 -1.59
C LYS A 40 -33.37 5.07 -2.00
N LYS A 41 -33.70 5.23 -3.28
CA LYS A 41 -35.07 5.00 -3.79
C LYS A 41 -35.55 3.60 -3.46
N LEU A 42 -34.74 2.57 -3.74
CA LEU A 42 -35.06 1.18 -3.41
C LEU A 42 -35.28 0.96 -1.90
N ALA A 43 -34.43 1.56 -1.09
CA ALA A 43 -34.55 1.46 0.37
C ALA A 43 -35.83 2.11 0.89
N LEU A 44 -36.21 3.28 0.38
CA LEU A 44 -37.45 3.97 0.73
C LEU A 44 -38.68 3.13 0.36
N GLU A 45 -38.73 2.61 -0.86
CA GLU A 45 -39.82 1.71 -1.32
C GLU A 45 -39.96 0.45 -0.42
N MET A 46 -38.82 -0.13 -0.02
CA MET A 46 -38.84 -1.30 0.88
C MET A 46 -39.37 -0.94 2.27
N CYS A 47 -39.01 0.24 2.80
CA CYS A 47 -39.50 0.71 4.08
C CYS A 47 -40.99 1.01 4.05
N GLU A 48 -41.48 1.66 2.99
CA GLU A 48 -42.93 1.91 2.78
C GLU A 48 -43.72 0.60 2.74
N LYS A 49 -43.26 -0.38 1.97
CA LYS A 49 -43.88 -1.70 1.87
C LYS A 49 -43.91 -2.45 3.21
N SER A 50 -42.88 -2.27 4.04
CA SER A 50 -42.77 -2.95 5.34
C SER A 50 -43.49 -2.23 6.47
N GLY A 51 -43.84 -0.95 6.31
CA GLY A 51 -44.42 -0.08 7.32
C GLY A 51 -43.47 0.20 8.52
N ARG A 52 -42.18 -0.10 8.37
CA ARG A 52 -41.18 0.06 9.44
C ARG A 52 -40.39 1.34 9.26
N LYS A 53 -40.23 2.10 10.33
CA LYS A 53 -39.26 3.17 10.43
C LYS A 53 -37.93 2.59 10.92
N VAL A 54 -36.92 2.58 10.09
CA VAL A 54 -35.60 2.05 10.39
C VAL A 54 -34.54 3.02 9.91
N PRO A 55 -33.37 3.08 10.59
CA PRO A 55 -32.28 3.92 10.14
C PRO A 55 -31.72 3.44 8.79
N PHE A 56 -31.40 4.39 7.92
CA PHE A 56 -30.78 4.12 6.63
C PHE A 56 -29.27 4.17 6.75
N VAL A 57 -28.64 3.02 6.52
CA VAL A 57 -27.20 2.88 6.54
C VAL A 57 -26.72 2.52 5.14
N ALA A 58 -25.79 3.33 4.61
CA ALA A 58 -25.04 2.98 3.41
C ALA A 58 -23.67 2.42 3.78
N MET A 59 -23.19 1.48 2.98
CA MET A 59 -21.82 0.97 3.02
C MET A 59 -21.20 1.15 1.64
N ALA A 60 -19.98 1.63 1.58
CA ALA A 60 -19.26 1.84 0.33
C ALA A 60 -17.78 1.50 0.48
N HIS A 61 -17.15 1.04 -0.62
CA HIS A 61 -15.71 0.87 -0.69
C HIS A 61 -15.18 1.78 -1.80
N LEU A 62 -14.65 2.95 -1.45
CA LEU A 62 -14.18 3.96 -2.39
C LEU A 62 -13.17 4.90 -1.72
N TYR A 63 -12.45 5.68 -2.52
CA TYR A 63 -11.62 6.78 -2.05
C TYR A 63 -12.44 8.08 -2.06
N ALA A 64 -12.64 8.67 -0.90
CA ALA A 64 -13.40 9.93 -0.79
C ALA A 64 -12.45 11.14 -0.75
N ALA A 65 -12.84 12.21 -1.44
CA ALA A 65 -12.11 13.48 -1.48
C ALA A 65 -11.88 14.05 -0.09
N GLY A 66 -10.66 14.50 0.16
CA GLY A 66 -10.23 15.01 1.46
C GLY A 66 -9.93 13.92 2.48
N ALA A 67 -9.95 12.64 2.07
CA ALA A 67 -9.41 11.57 2.89
C ALA A 67 -7.88 11.66 2.90
N GLU A 68 -7.30 11.55 4.11
CA GLU A 68 -5.86 11.44 4.27
C GLU A 68 -5.48 9.97 4.11
N ALA A 69 -4.76 9.64 3.05
CA ALA A 69 -4.09 8.37 2.89
C ALA A 69 -2.92 8.25 3.90
N SER A 70 -2.24 7.10 3.92
CA SER A 70 -1.02 6.94 4.71
C SER A 70 0.04 7.97 4.32
N GLU A 71 0.76 8.51 5.30
CA GLU A 71 1.88 9.44 5.07
C GLU A 71 3.08 8.77 4.37
N ASN A 72 3.05 7.46 4.19
CA ASN A 72 4.14 6.71 3.59
C ASN A 72 3.89 6.54 2.08
N PRO A 73 4.74 7.15 1.20
CA PRO A 73 4.66 6.94 -0.25
C PRO A 73 4.79 5.46 -0.67
N GLU A 74 5.42 4.62 0.16
CA GLU A 74 5.52 3.18 -0.09
C GLU A 74 4.21 2.43 0.19
N ALA A 75 3.28 3.01 0.95
CA ALA A 75 1.94 2.48 1.17
C ALA A 75 0.97 2.79 0.02
N GLU A 76 1.39 3.58 -0.93
CA GLU A 76 0.73 3.77 -2.23
C GLU A 76 0.82 2.48 -3.06
N TYR A 77 0.28 1.40 -2.53
CA TYR A 77 -0.11 0.28 -3.37
C TYR A 77 -1.12 0.81 -4.37
N ASN A 78 -0.57 1.23 -5.53
CA ASN A 78 -1.30 1.41 -6.77
C ASN A 78 -2.76 1.83 -6.54
N ILE A 79 -2.97 3.07 -6.18
CA ILE A 79 -4.20 3.76 -6.56
C ILE A 79 -4.09 3.82 -8.09
N VAL A 80 -4.35 2.69 -8.73
CA VAL A 80 -4.48 2.58 -10.18
C VAL A 80 -5.78 3.28 -10.52
N GLY A 81 -5.63 4.46 -10.98
CA GLY A 81 -6.68 5.40 -11.29
C GLY A 81 -6.84 6.39 -10.14
N THR A 82 -6.43 7.60 -10.39
CA THR A 82 -6.76 8.81 -9.64
C THR A 82 -8.28 9.02 -9.61
N LEU A 83 -8.98 8.14 -8.89
CA LEU A 83 -10.39 8.29 -8.57
C LEU A 83 -10.53 9.23 -7.37
N GLU A 84 -9.70 10.25 -7.37
CA GLU A 84 -9.73 11.35 -6.44
C GLU A 84 -11.00 12.14 -6.70
N ASN A 85 -11.70 12.48 -5.61
CA ASN A 85 -12.76 13.47 -5.55
C ASN A 85 -14.22 13.00 -5.55
N VAL A 86 -14.51 11.86 -4.94
CA VAL A 86 -15.89 11.61 -4.52
C VAL A 86 -16.13 12.34 -3.20
N GLY A 87 -16.67 13.56 -3.25
CA GLY A 87 -16.98 14.34 -2.06
C GLY A 87 -18.12 13.75 -1.23
N ALA A 88 -18.28 14.21 0.01
CA ALA A 88 -19.40 13.82 0.89
C ALA A 88 -20.79 14.00 0.24
N THR A 89 -20.91 14.94 -0.69
CA THR A 89 -22.16 15.29 -1.36
C THR A 89 -22.75 14.22 -2.28
N VAL A 90 -21.98 13.17 -2.62
CA VAL A 90 -22.50 12.04 -3.41
C VAL A 90 -23.42 11.13 -2.59
N PHE A 91 -23.38 11.24 -1.27
CA PHE A 91 -24.23 10.45 -0.38
C PHE A 91 -25.49 11.24 -0.02
N PRO A 92 -26.68 10.77 -0.44
CA PRO A 92 -27.95 11.38 -0.08
C PRO A 92 -28.08 11.66 1.42
N PRO A 93 -28.69 12.79 1.81
CA PRO A 93 -28.84 13.17 3.22
C PRO A 93 -29.77 12.24 4.00
N GLU A 94 -30.58 11.44 3.30
CA GLU A 94 -31.49 10.46 3.90
C GLU A 94 -30.74 9.27 4.52
N PHE A 95 -29.44 9.06 4.20
CA PHE A 95 -28.65 8.08 4.94
C PHE A 95 -28.25 8.63 6.29
N ASP A 96 -28.72 8.02 7.35
CA ASP A 96 -28.37 8.36 8.74
C ASP A 96 -26.87 8.11 9.00
N TYR A 97 -26.29 7.10 8.35
CA TYR A 97 -24.88 6.76 8.47
C TYR A 97 -24.32 6.18 7.18
N VAL A 98 -23.09 6.58 6.84
CA VAL A 98 -22.33 6.06 5.70
C VAL A 98 -21.02 5.47 6.19
N ALA A 99 -20.94 4.14 6.15
CA ALA A 99 -19.75 3.38 6.51
C ALA A 99 -18.85 3.20 5.29
N LEU A 100 -17.68 3.81 5.31
CA LEU A 100 -16.70 3.75 4.22
C LEU A 100 -15.59 2.75 4.54
N GLY A 101 -15.20 1.97 3.53
CA GLY A 101 -13.99 1.15 3.49
C GLY A 101 -13.04 1.64 2.41
N HIS A 102 -11.82 1.18 2.42
CA HIS A 102 -10.68 1.47 1.57
C HIS A 102 -9.55 2.19 2.33
N ILE A 103 -9.81 3.30 2.98
CA ILE A 103 -8.80 4.02 3.75
C ILE A 103 -8.66 3.39 5.13
N HIS A 104 -7.42 3.02 5.47
CA HIS A 104 -7.12 2.34 6.73
C HIS A 104 -7.03 3.28 7.94
N ARG A 105 -6.99 4.59 7.72
CA ARG A 105 -6.96 5.61 8.77
C ARG A 105 -8.38 6.03 9.15
N PRO A 106 -8.80 5.93 10.43
CA PRO A 106 -10.11 6.39 10.87
C PRO A 106 -10.26 7.89 10.63
N GLN A 107 -11.32 8.30 9.93
CA GLN A 107 -11.55 9.72 9.61
C GLN A 107 -12.99 10.01 9.18
N LYS A 108 -13.37 11.28 9.28
CA LYS A 108 -14.64 11.83 8.77
C LYS A 108 -14.42 12.41 7.37
N ILE A 109 -15.43 12.38 6.54
CA ILE A 109 -15.39 12.98 5.21
C ILE A 109 -16.29 14.20 5.17
N GLY A 110 -15.79 15.29 4.58
CA GLY A 110 -16.50 16.54 4.48
C GLY A 110 -16.88 17.20 5.81
N GLY A 111 -16.22 16.81 6.90
CA GLY A 111 -16.56 17.26 8.25
C GLY A 111 -17.83 16.63 8.84
N GLU A 112 -18.51 15.75 8.10
CA GLU A 112 -19.76 15.12 8.51
C GLU A 112 -19.54 13.93 9.43
N ASP A 113 -20.16 13.96 10.62
CA ASP A 113 -20.07 12.85 11.58
C ASP A 113 -20.67 11.55 11.05
N ARG A 114 -21.66 11.65 10.17
CA ARG A 114 -22.36 10.50 9.60
C ARG A 114 -21.59 9.76 8.50
N ILE A 115 -20.53 10.38 7.90
CA ILE A 115 -19.76 9.79 6.78
C ILE A 115 -18.36 9.52 7.26
N ARG A 116 -18.01 8.23 7.46
CA ARG A 116 -16.76 7.85 8.11
C ARG A 116 -16.09 6.62 7.53
N TYR A 117 -14.77 6.67 7.51
CA TYR A 117 -13.93 5.49 7.53
C TYR A 117 -13.71 5.04 8.98
N SER A 118 -14.00 3.78 9.26
CA SER A 118 -13.64 3.16 10.55
C SER A 118 -12.13 2.93 10.67
N GLY A 119 -11.45 2.91 9.55
CA GLY A 119 -10.08 2.47 9.45
C GLY A 119 -9.93 0.95 9.46
N SER A 120 -8.68 0.47 9.45
CA SER A 120 -8.39 -0.95 9.59
C SER A 120 -8.35 -1.34 11.07
N PRO A 121 -9.04 -2.41 11.49
CA PRO A 121 -8.98 -2.90 12.87
C PRO A 121 -7.64 -3.52 13.22
N LEU A 122 -6.87 -3.95 12.23
CA LEU A 122 -5.55 -4.53 12.37
C LEU A 122 -4.56 -3.80 11.45
N PRO A 123 -3.27 -3.71 11.79
CA PRO A 123 -2.28 -3.16 10.89
C PRO A 123 -2.14 -4.06 9.66
N MET A 124 -2.33 -3.49 8.48
CA MET A 124 -2.21 -4.18 7.19
C MET A 124 -0.80 -4.13 6.61
N GLY A 125 0.09 -3.34 7.22
CA GLY A 125 1.48 -3.20 6.84
C GLY A 125 2.34 -2.64 7.97
N PHE A 126 3.66 -2.67 7.78
CA PHE A 126 4.63 -2.20 8.77
C PHE A 126 4.59 -0.69 9.02
N ASP A 127 4.07 0.08 8.10
CA ASP A 127 3.83 1.51 8.22
C ASP A 127 2.66 1.83 9.17
N GLU A 128 1.77 0.86 9.38
CA GLU A 128 0.66 0.95 10.31
C GLU A 128 0.96 0.33 11.70
N ALA A 129 2.16 -0.22 11.89
CA ALA A 129 2.56 -1.00 13.07
C ALA A 129 2.39 -0.26 14.42
N ASN A 130 2.47 1.06 14.39
CA ASN A 130 2.37 1.90 15.58
C ASN A 130 0.97 2.51 15.79
N ARG A 131 0.02 2.19 14.91
CA ARG A 131 -1.35 2.66 15.04
C ARG A 131 -2.19 1.65 15.82
N GLU A 132 -2.96 2.15 16.77
CA GLU A 132 -3.98 1.36 17.42
C GLU A 132 -5.16 1.15 16.47
N GLY A 133 -5.50 -0.11 16.22
CA GLY A 133 -6.69 -0.48 15.44
C GLY A 133 -7.96 -0.14 16.19
N SER A 134 -9.01 0.20 15.47
CA SER A 134 -10.33 0.42 16.09
C SER A 134 -11.47 0.02 15.14
N VAL A 135 -12.63 -0.22 15.75
CA VAL A 135 -13.91 -0.31 15.06
C VAL A 135 -14.84 0.78 15.58
N LEU A 136 -15.87 1.13 14.80
CA LEU A 136 -16.86 2.11 15.21
C LEU A 136 -18.14 1.38 15.62
N LEU A 137 -18.63 1.67 16.84
CA LEU A 137 -19.98 1.33 17.23
C LEU A 137 -20.90 2.51 16.94
N VAL A 138 -22.01 2.24 16.26
CA VAL A 138 -22.99 3.24 15.84
C VAL A 138 -24.34 2.88 16.43
N ASP A 139 -24.80 3.67 17.38
CA ASP A 139 -26.07 3.49 18.04
C ASP A 139 -27.11 4.43 17.43
N PHE A 140 -28.23 3.86 16.98
CA PHE A 140 -29.35 4.60 16.38
C PHE A 140 -30.50 4.73 17.37
N GLU A 141 -31.04 5.94 17.48
CA GLU A 141 -32.22 6.23 18.26
C GLU A 141 -33.19 7.04 17.39
N GLU A 142 -34.48 6.69 17.36
CA GLU A 142 -35.46 7.33 16.50
C GLU A 142 -35.49 8.87 16.71
N GLY A 143 -35.42 9.61 15.62
CA GLY A 143 -35.42 11.06 15.61
C GLY A 143 -34.16 11.74 16.11
N LYS A 144 -33.08 11.00 16.36
CA LYS A 144 -31.79 11.55 16.78
C LYS A 144 -30.67 11.19 15.80
N ALA A 145 -29.65 12.05 15.74
CA ALA A 145 -28.42 11.72 15.05
C ALA A 145 -27.74 10.49 15.68
N PRO A 146 -27.10 9.62 14.89
CA PRO A 146 -26.45 8.44 15.42
C PRO A 146 -25.31 8.80 16.38
N LYS A 147 -25.20 8.05 17.46
CA LYS A 147 -24.08 8.15 18.41
C LYS A 147 -22.98 7.23 17.93
N ILE A 148 -21.81 7.80 17.66
CA ILE A 148 -20.69 7.08 17.08
C ILE A 148 -19.53 7.10 18.08
N ARG A 149 -19.04 5.91 18.45
CA ARG A 149 -17.90 5.78 19.36
C ARG A 149 -16.88 4.78 18.84
N PRO A 150 -15.58 5.09 18.88
CA PRO A 150 -14.54 4.14 18.57
C PRO A 150 -14.38 3.12 19.72
N VAL A 151 -14.06 1.89 19.36
CA VAL A 151 -13.66 0.83 20.29
C VAL A 151 -12.32 0.29 19.81
N GLY A 152 -11.30 0.36 20.68
CA GLY A 152 -9.97 -0.14 20.39
C GLY A 152 -9.96 -1.65 20.16
N VAL A 153 -9.19 -2.10 19.20
CA VAL A 153 -8.93 -3.50 18.93
C VAL A 153 -7.57 -3.87 19.50
N PRO A 154 -7.47 -4.89 20.36
CA PRO A 154 -6.18 -5.34 20.91
C PRO A 154 -5.22 -5.77 19.80
N VAL A 155 -3.94 -5.48 19.97
CA VAL A 155 -2.89 -5.92 19.06
C VAL A 155 -2.54 -7.38 19.39
N PHE A 156 -3.01 -8.32 18.56
CA PHE A 156 -2.71 -9.75 18.70
C PHE A 156 -1.40 -10.15 18.04
N GLN A 157 -1.02 -9.48 16.96
CA GLN A 157 0.22 -9.72 16.23
C GLN A 157 1.01 -8.41 16.13
N LYS A 158 2.14 -8.36 16.82
CA LYS A 158 3.01 -7.17 16.77
C LYS A 158 3.81 -7.15 15.47
N LEU A 159 3.82 -6.01 14.80
CA LEU A 159 4.69 -5.71 13.68
C LEU A 159 5.82 -4.79 14.16
N LEU A 160 7.06 -5.09 13.81
CA LEU A 160 8.23 -4.30 14.16
C LEU A 160 9.06 -3.96 12.92
N THR A 161 9.58 -2.75 12.90
CA THR A 161 10.63 -2.38 11.94
C THR A 161 11.94 -2.21 12.70
N ILE A 162 12.95 -2.98 12.33
CA ILE A 162 14.33 -2.87 12.81
C ILE A 162 15.12 -2.16 11.71
N SER A 163 15.76 -1.05 12.04
CA SER A 163 16.56 -0.28 11.09
C SER A 163 17.98 -0.13 11.58
N GLY A 164 18.97 -0.27 10.70
CA GLY A 164 20.38 -0.10 11.05
C GLY A 164 21.26 0.08 9.81
N ASP A 165 22.40 0.72 10.01
CA ASP A 165 23.42 0.96 9.00
C ASP A 165 24.53 -0.12 9.00
N SER A 166 24.49 -1.03 9.96
CA SER A 166 25.38 -2.17 10.07
C SER A 166 24.60 -3.45 10.41
N LEU A 167 25.09 -4.60 9.95
CA LEU A 167 24.51 -5.89 10.29
C LEU A 167 24.62 -6.20 11.78
N ASP A 168 25.73 -5.82 12.42
CA ASP A 168 25.91 -6.06 13.84
C ASP A 168 24.92 -5.26 14.69
N GLY A 169 24.69 -3.98 14.36
CA GLY A 169 23.66 -3.17 15.01
C GLY A 169 22.23 -3.71 14.81
N ILE A 170 21.97 -4.33 13.67
CA ILE A 170 20.69 -5.02 13.42
C ILE A 170 20.58 -6.27 14.30
N ARG A 171 21.63 -7.09 14.42
CA ARG A 171 21.68 -8.29 15.28
C ARG A 171 21.41 -7.97 16.75
N GLU A 172 22.05 -6.90 17.26
CA GLU A 172 21.81 -6.43 18.63
C GLU A 172 20.32 -6.06 18.84
N GLN A 173 19.72 -5.37 17.86
CA GLN A 173 18.31 -5.02 17.93
C GLN A 173 17.40 -6.25 17.86
N ILE A 174 17.69 -7.25 17.01
CA ILE A 174 16.95 -8.51 16.95
C ILE A 174 16.90 -9.16 18.33
N ALA A 175 18.06 -9.33 18.97
CA ALA A 175 18.15 -9.92 20.30
C ALA A 175 17.42 -9.13 21.40
N ALA A 176 17.42 -7.80 21.30
CA ALA A 176 16.69 -6.95 22.23
C ALA A 176 15.18 -7.03 22.02
N ARG A 177 14.73 -6.99 20.76
CA ARG A 177 13.31 -7.01 20.38
C ARG A 177 12.64 -8.36 20.61
N ASP A 178 13.39 -9.47 20.50
CA ASP A 178 12.88 -10.80 20.81
C ASP A 178 12.46 -10.91 22.29
N LYS A 179 13.21 -10.29 23.20
CA LYS A 179 12.86 -10.25 24.62
C LYS A 179 11.67 -9.34 24.92
N GLU A 180 11.58 -8.22 24.20
CA GLU A 180 10.54 -7.20 24.46
C GLU A 180 9.20 -7.57 23.79
N TYR A 181 9.25 -8.16 22.61
CA TYR A 181 8.07 -8.49 21.79
C TYR A 181 8.16 -9.92 21.22
N PRO A 182 8.08 -10.93 22.07
CA PRO A 182 8.16 -12.32 21.60
C PRO A 182 7.06 -12.65 20.57
N GLY A 183 7.43 -13.33 19.52
CA GLY A 183 6.52 -13.72 18.45
C GLY A 183 6.19 -12.61 17.43
N ALA A 184 6.83 -11.46 17.51
CA ALA A 184 6.57 -10.37 16.57
C ALA A 184 7.02 -10.69 15.15
N TRP A 185 6.31 -10.14 14.17
CA TRP A 185 6.72 -10.12 12.77
C TRP A 185 7.61 -8.91 12.51
N VAL A 186 8.71 -9.14 11.79
CA VAL A 186 9.76 -8.15 11.64
C VAL A 186 10.00 -7.79 10.19
N ARG A 187 10.11 -6.48 9.94
CA ARG A 187 10.72 -5.90 8.75
C ARG A 187 12.10 -5.35 9.14
N VAL A 188 13.14 -5.73 8.39
CA VAL A 188 14.47 -5.14 8.52
C VAL A 188 14.69 -4.13 7.39
N LYS A 189 15.17 -2.93 7.76
CA LYS A 189 15.60 -1.87 6.86
C LYS A 189 17.09 -1.64 7.05
N TYR A 190 17.91 -1.99 6.07
CA TYR A 190 19.34 -1.70 6.09
C TYR A 190 19.59 -0.36 5.41
N THR A 191 20.15 0.58 6.17
CA THR A 191 20.42 1.96 5.72
C THR A 191 21.89 2.26 5.48
N GLY A 192 22.78 1.26 5.70
CA GLY A 192 24.22 1.39 5.51
C GLY A 192 24.63 1.59 4.06
N SER A 193 25.90 1.95 3.87
CA SER A 193 26.54 2.09 2.56
C SER A 193 27.13 0.75 2.10
N GLY A 194 27.11 0.50 0.80
CA GLY A 194 27.68 -0.71 0.19
C GLY A 194 26.64 -1.78 -0.15
N SER A 195 27.05 -2.76 -0.95
CA SER A 195 26.21 -3.90 -1.30
C SER A 195 26.32 -4.97 -0.24
N VAL A 196 25.25 -5.31 0.43
CA VAL A 196 25.22 -6.38 1.47
C VAL A 196 24.89 -7.74 0.84
N GLY A 197 25.02 -7.87 -0.46
CA GLY A 197 24.58 -9.08 -1.17
C GLY A 197 23.08 -9.30 -1.01
N SER A 198 22.66 -10.54 -0.81
CA SER A 198 21.26 -10.81 -0.49
C SER A 198 20.99 -10.61 1.00
N LEU A 199 20.44 -9.45 1.36
CA LEU A 199 20.11 -9.09 2.74
C LEU A 199 19.25 -10.16 3.46
N PRO A 200 18.21 -10.74 2.83
CA PRO A 200 17.42 -11.77 3.48
C PRO A 200 18.24 -13.01 3.86
N GLN A 201 19.15 -13.48 2.98
CA GLN A 201 19.98 -14.64 3.27
C GLN A 201 21.00 -14.35 4.38
N ASN A 202 21.57 -13.15 4.40
CA ASN A 202 22.53 -12.77 5.44
C ASN A 202 21.89 -12.68 6.82
N LEU A 203 20.61 -12.34 6.89
CA LEU A 203 19.87 -12.23 8.14
C LEU A 203 19.16 -13.51 8.57
N ALA A 204 18.96 -14.48 7.68
CA ALA A 204 18.18 -15.67 7.98
C ALA A 204 18.66 -16.41 9.23
N GLY A 205 19.98 -16.59 9.38
CA GLY A 205 20.57 -17.22 10.56
C GLY A 205 20.43 -16.41 11.85
N ASP A 206 20.29 -15.11 11.76
CA ASP A 206 20.17 -14.24 12.93
C ASP A 206 18.76 -14.33 13.60
N PHE A 207 17.79 -14.88 12.88
CA PHE A 207 16.44 -15.15 13.40
C PHE A 207 16.29 -16.59 13.91
N GLU A 208 17.25 -17.48 13.62
CA GLU A 208 17.24 -18.86 14.14
C GLU A 208 17.37 -18.84 15.67
N GLY A 209 16.50 -19.58 16.34
CA GLY A 209 16.49 -19.63 17.81
C GLY A 209 15.80 -18.44 18.49
N THR A 210 15.32 -17.43 17.73
CA THR A 210 14.45 -16.38 18.25
C THR A 210 12.97 -16.74 18.04
N THR A 211 12.07 -16.04 18.74
CA THR A 211 10.63 -16.17 18.52
C THR A 211 10.14 -15.25 17.39
N LEU A 212 10.98 -14.36 16.90
CA LEU A 212 10.66 -13.37 15.86
C LEU A 212 10.56 -14.03 14.47
N SER A 213 9.72 -13.47 13.60
CA SER A 213 9.59 -13.92 12.22
C SER A 213 9.98 -12.81 11.24
N LEU A 214 11.03 -13.01 10.47
CA LEU A 214 11.43 -12.09 9.42
C LEU A 214 10.48 -12.21 8.22
N LEU A 215 9.67 -11.18 7.97
CA LEU A 215 8.77 -11.14 6.81
C LEU A 215 9.34 -10.34 5.65
N GLN A 216 10.14 -9.31 5.94
CA GLN A 216 10.65 -8.42 4.91
C GLN A 216 12.04 -7.91 5.27
N ALA A 217 12.96 -7.92 4.30
CA ALA A 217 14.25 -7.24 4.42
C ALA A 217 14.42 -6.30 3.21
N LYS A 218 14.57 -5.00 3.48
CA LYS A 218 14.73 -3.95 2.47
C LYS A 218 16.06 -3.25 2.65
N TYR A 219 16.70 -2.94 1.53
CA TYR A 219 17.85 -2.05 1.49
C TYR A 219 17.35 -0.61 1.23
N GLU A 220 17.58 0.28 2.18
CA GLU A 220 17.26 1.72 2.07
C GLU A 220 18.52 2.60 2.16
N GLY A 221 19.71 1.99 2.17
CA GLY A 221 20.97 2.70 2.16
C GLY A 221 21.14 3.51 0.87
N LYS A 222 21.96 4.56 0.95
CA LYS A 222 22.42 5.23 -0.25
C LYS A 222 23.21 4.21 -1.05
N ALA A 223 22.62 3.69 -2.12
CA ALA A 223 23.38 2.91 -3.08
C ALA A 223 24.55 3.80 -3.53
N SER A 224 25.77 3.49 -3.09
CA SER A 224 26.93 4.13 -3.64
C SER A 224 26.97 3.73 -5.13
N GLY A 225 26.54 4.63 -6.00
CA GLY A 225 26.56 4.41 -7.43
C GLY A 225 25.20 4.30 -8.14
N PHE A 226 24.05 4.33 -7.47
CA PHE A 226 22.82 4.62 -8.18
C PHE A 226 22.65 6.15 -8.31
N ARG A 227 23.40 6.76 -9.20
CA ARG A 227 22.90 7.97 -9.85
C ARG A 227 21.73 7.53 -10.73
N PRO A 228 20.55 8.15 -10.62
CA PRO A 228 19.59 8.11 -11.72
C PRO A 228 20.42 8.42 -12.97
N LEU A 229 20.19 7.70 -14.04
CA LEU A 229 20.82 7.99 -15.35
C LEU A 229 20.86 9.49 -15.47
N ASP A 230 22.08 10.09 -15.52
CA ASP A 230 22.24 11.52 -15.61
C ASP A 230 21.30 11.99 -16.71
N ASP A 231 20.63 13.11 -16.42
CA ASP A 231 19.59 13.72 -17.24
C ASP A 231 20.14 14.19 -18.61
N ASP A 232 20.68 13.25 -19.37
CA ASP A 232 21.08 13.44 -20.76
C ASP A 232 19.86 13.43 -21.71
N GLY A 233 18.64 13.46 -21.13
CA GLY A 233 17.39 13.47 -21.90
C GLY A 233 17.14 12.22 -22.72
N LYS A 234 17.80 11.11 -22.40
CA LYS A 234 17.59 9.81 -23.07
C LYS A 234 16.46 9.03 -22.38
N ASP A 235 15.53 8.56 -23.18
CA ASP A 235 14.47 7.68 -22.72
C ASP A 235 15.04 6.30 -22.32
N LEU A 236 14.38 5.60 -21.41
CA LEU A 236 14.76 4.23 -20.98
C LEU A 236 14.85 3.26 -22.18
N SER A 237 14.10 3.53 -23.24
CA SER A 237 14.11 2.80 -24.51
C SER A 237 15.42 2.92 -25.30
N ASP A 238 16.27 3.91 -24.98
CA ASP A 238 17.56 4.13 -25.64
C ASP A 238 18.70 3.27 -25.06
N PHE A 239 18.40 2.53 -23.98
CA PHE A 239 19.39 1.69 -23.32
C PHE A 239 19.18 0.21 -23.62
N THR A 240 20.23 -0.44 -24.13
CA THR A 240 20.20 -1.91 -24.25
C THR A 240 20.58 -2.57 -22.93
N PRO A 241 20.16 -3.83 -22.70
CA PRO A 241 20.55 -4.59 -21.51
C PRO A 241 22.06 -4.64 -21.27
N GLU A 242 22.84 -4.73 -22.36
CA GLU A 242 24.30 -4.71 -22.31
C GLU A 242 24.85 -3.39 -21.79
N MET A 243 24.31 -2.26 -22.27
CA MET A 243 24.73 -0.92 -21.82
C MET A 243 24.45 -0.73 -20.33
N ILE A 244 23.28 -1.14 -19.87
CA ILE A 244 22.89 -1.05 -18.46
C ILE A 244 23.81 -1.93 -17.61
N PHE A 245 24.07 -3.16 -18.05
CA PHE A 245 24.92 -4.10 -17.32
C PHE A 245 26.37 -3.63 -17.23
N SER A 246 26.99 -3.25 -18.37
CA SER A 246 28.37 -2.79 -18.40
C SER A 246 28.58 -1.53 -17.55
N ARG A 247 27.61 -0.59 -17.57
CA ARG A 247 27.64 0.58 -16.70
C ARG A 247 27.58 0.17 -15.22
N ARG A 248 26.65 -0.70 -14.83
CA ARG A 248 26.53 -1.23 -13.46
C ARG A 248 27.77 -1.98 -13.00
N LEU A 249 28.34 -2.78 -13.86
CA LEU A 249 29.58 -3.52 -13.58
C LEU A 249 30.75 -2.59 -13.33
N ASN A 250 30.85 -1.49 -14.08
CA ASN A 250 31.91 -0.49 -13.92
C ASN A 250 31.76 0.31 -12.64
N GLU A 251 30.54 0.63 -12.25
CA GLU A 251 30.20 1.37 -11.01
C GLU A 251 30.24 0.49 -9.76
N SER A 252 30.22 -0.86 -9.91
CA SER A 252 30.23 -1.76 -8.76
C SER A 252 31.57 -1.79 -8.06
N ASP A 253 31.54 -1.58 -6.73
CA ASP A 253 32.68 -1.78 -5.84
C ASP A 253 32.78 -3.26 -5.49
N LEU A 254 33.81 -3.92 -6.03
CA LEU A 254 34.11 -5.32 -5.72
C LEU A 254 35.07 -5.42 -4.53
N GLY A 255 34.77 -4.68 -3.46
CA GLY A 255 35.62 -4.40 -2.29
C GLY A 255 36.26 -5.59 -1.55
N ASN A 256 35.94 -6.82 -1.91
CA ASN A 256 36.57 -8.04 -1.36
C ASN A 256 37.74 -8.55 -2.24
N VAL A 257 38.11 -7.85 -3.31
CA VAL A 257 39.20 -8.25 -4.22
C VAL A 257 40.37 -7.30 -4.06
N SER A 258 41.52 -7.82 -3.61
CA SER A 258 42.62 -7.01 -3.10
C SER A 258 43.57 -6.41 -4.17
N GLY A 259 43.36 -6.63 -5.46
CA GLY A 259 44.24 -6.18 -6.54
C GLY A 259 43.50 -5.53 -7.70
N LYS A 260 44.03 -4.40 -8.23
CA LYS A 260 43.42 -3.74 -9.40
C LYS A 260 43.35 -4.60 -10.65
N GLU A 261 44.33 -5.48 -10.85
CA GLU A 261 44.37 -6.45 -11.97
C GLU A 261 43.33 -7.54 -11.78
N GLU A 262 43.19 -8.10 -10.58
CA GLU A 262 42.18 -9.12 -10.26
C GLU A 262 40.75 -8.59 -10.40
N VAL A 263 40.51 -7.35 -10.05
CA VAL A 263 39.20 -6.68 -10.23
C VAL A 263 38.88 -6.52 -11.73
N ALA A 264 39.85 -6.15 -12.54
CA ALA A 264 39.65 -6.00 -13.98
C ALA A 264 39.38 -7.34 -14.68
N GLU A 265 40.13 -8.39 -14.30
CA GLU A 265 39.88 -9.75 -14.81
C GLU A 265 38.50 -10.27 -14.40
N LEU A 266 38.10 -10.06 -13.14
CA LEU A 266 36.81 -10.46 -12.64
C LEU A 266 35.68 -9.75 -13.40
N LYS A 267 35.79 -8.42 -13.59
CA LYS A 267 34.80 -7.64 -14.37
C LYS A 267 34.66 -8.19 -15.79
N THR A 268 35.77 -8.47 -16.45
CA THR A 268 35.78 -9.05 -17.81
C THR A 268 35.09 -10.42 -17.87
N ARG A 269 35.34 -11.27 -16.87
CA ARG A 269 34.70 -12.59 -16.79
C ARG A 269 33.18 -12.49 -16.56
N VAL A 270 32.77 -11.59 -15.67
CA VAL A 270 31.36 -11.36 -15.36
C VAL A 270 30.62 -10.78 -16.56
N GLU A 271 31.22 -9.83 -17.27
CA GLU A 271 30.66 -9.26 -18.50
C GLU A 271 30.49 -10.33 -19.60
N LYS A 272 31.49 -11.18 -19.79
CA LYS A 272 31.40 -12.28 -20.74
C LYS A 272 30.29 -13.28 -20.41
N ALA A 273 30.17 -13.66 -19.13
CA ALA A 273 29.11 -14.55 -18.67
C ALA A 273 27.72 -13.92 -18.87
N PHE A 274 27.56 -12.64 -18.59
CA PHE A 274 26.31 -11.94 -18.84
C PHE A 274 25.92 -11.95 -20.32
N LEU A 275 26.86 -11.66 -21.23
CA LEU A 275 26.61 -11.67 -22.68
C LEU A 275 26.22 -13.06 -23.19
N GLU A 276 26.84 -14.13 -22.65
CA GLU A 276 26.47 -15.51 -22.98
C GLU A 276 25.03 -15.83 -22.54
N ILE A 277 24.65 -15.45 -21.32
CA ILE A 277 23.27 -15.65 -20.81
C ILE A 277 22.27 -14.83 -21.64
N LEU A 278 22.57 -13.57 -21.91
CA LEU A 278 21.70 -12.69 -22.69
C LEU A 278 21.44 -13.25 -24.09
N LYS A 279 22.47 -13.80 -24.73
CA LYS A 279 22.35 -14.46 -26.02
C LYS A 279 21.44 -15.69 -25.96
N GLN A 280 21.57 -16.52 -24.91
CA GLN A 280 20.70 -17.69 -24.71
C GLN A 280 19.24 -17.29 -24.53
N VAL A 281 18.99 -16.23 -23.75
CA VAL A 281 17.62 -15.70 -23.54
C VAL A 281 17.02 -15.16 -24.84
N GLN A 282 17.81 -14.43 -25.64
CA GLN A 282 17.37 -13.91 -26.94
C GLN A 282 17.12 -14.98 -27.98
N GLU A 283 17.88 -16.07 -27.95
CA GLU A 283 17.71 -17.22 -28.82
C GLU A 283 16.61 -18.20 -28.36
N GLY A 284 15.94 -17.93 -27.23
CA GLY A 284 14.87 -18.78 -26.72
C GLY A 284 15.31 -20.14 -26.16
N VAL A 285 16.59 -20.27 -25.80
CA VAL A 285 17.21 -21.54 -25.32
C VAL A 285 17.20 -21.65 -23.79
N ALA A 286 16.83 -20.60 -23.07
CA ALA A 286 16.72 -20.62 -21.61
C ALA A 286 15.27 -20.98 -21.23
N GLU A 287 15.05 -22.23 -20.77
CA GLU A 287 13.87 -22.65 -20.01
C GLU A 287 14.04 -22.30 -18.53
#